data_f57644211d8cfb75e438f5e03d493943
#
_entry.id   f57644211d8cfb75e438f5e03d493943
#
_cell.length_a   1.000
_cell.length_b   1.000
_cell.length_c   1.000
_cell.angle_alpha   90.00
_cell.angle_beta   90.00
_cell.angle_gamma   90.00
#
_symmetry.space_group_name_H-M   'P 1'
#
loop_
_entity.id
_entity.type
_entity.pdbx_description
1 polymer ?
#
loop_
_entity_poly.entity_id
_entity_poly.type
_entity_poly.pdbx_seq_one_letter_code
_entity_poly.pdbx_strand_id
1 'polypeptide(L)'
;MVGKFSPTIMETEAPQKFIDIINNTGDEVLKDDGLSKKYDFSDNLVGKVHKEVSIPVPDEDKGYCLSILRQACVRYLRKMIQLGRAYEWGKKSGGKEPSEENIYLSQSWIVSQYKHEYNPVHTHSGNFSGVIYLKIPDDMENHFIEETKDHYPASGLIEFSHGEKQDFKSDTLMFKPTVGQMLVFPNWLKHSVYPFYVKVKEGQ
;
A
#
# COMPACT_ATOMS: atom_id res chain seq x y z
N MET A 1 4.99 31.21 5.41
CA MET A 1 4.00 30.38 4.70
C MET A 1 3.60 29.25 5.67
N VAL A 2 2.31 29.12 5.98
CA VAL A 2 1.83 28.09 6.94
C VAL A 2 1.79 26.74 6.22
N GLY A 3 2.27 25.70 6.90
CA GLY A 3 2.43 24.36 6.29
C GLY A 3 1.13 23.68 5.87
N LYS A 4 1.26 22.63 5.09
CA LYS A 4 0.15 21.82 4.54
C LYS A 4 -0.73 21.23 5.66
N PHE A 5 -2.01 21.49 5.61
CA PHE A 5 -3.02 20.94 6.49
C PHE A 5 -3.61 19.67 5.83
N SER A 6 -2.89 18.55 5.93
CA SER A 6 -3.27 17.31 5.27
C SER A 6 -2.83 16.09 6.07
N PRO A 7 -3.44 14.92 5.86
CA PRO A 7 -2.93 13.65 6.39
C PRO A 7 -1.45 13.46 6.05
N THR A 8 -0.73 12.74 6.89
CA THR A 8 0.67 12.41 6.64
C THR A 8 0.77 11.00 6.11
N ILE A 9 1.46 10.85 5.01
CA ILE A 9 1.87 9.56 4.45
C ILE A 9 3.39 9.49 4.60
N MET A 10 3.90 8.40 5.13
CA MET A 10 5.34 8.14 5.18
C MET A 10 5.71 7.25 4.01
N GLU A 11 6.65 7.72 3.21
CA GLU A 11 7.30 6.94 2.16
C GLU A 11 8.67 6.47 2.66
N THR A 12 8.98 5.21 2.43
CA THR A 12 10.26 4.56 2.76
C THR A 12 10.47 3.37 1.84
N GLU A 13 11.60 2.69 1.98
CA GLU A 13 11.92 1.50 1.19
C GLU A 13 11.94 0.24 2.06
N ALA A 14 11.41 -0.85 1.53
CA ALA A 14 11.55 -2.17 2.10
C ALA A 14 12.92 -2.76 1.71
N PRO A 15 13.64 -3.44 2.65
CA PRO A 15 14.90 -4.09 2.32
C PRO A 15 14.73 -5.17 1.25
N GLN A 16 15.72 -5.33 0.36
CA GLN A 16 15.66 -6.34 -0.72
C GLN A 16 15.37 -7.74 -0.19
N LYS A 17 15.99 -8.14 0.91
CA LYS A 17 15.72 -9.44 1.54
C LYS A 17 14.24 -9.63 1.89
N PHE A 18 13.56 -8.58 2.38
CA PHE A 18 12.11 -8.63 2.64
C PHE A 18 11.33 -8.86 1.35
N ILE A 19 11.67 -8.10 0.31
CA ILE A 19 11.03 -8.22 -1.01
C ILE A 19 11.21 -9.64 -1.57
N ASP A 20 12.40 -10.20 -1.48
CA ASP A 20 12.71 -11.55 -1.98
C ASP A 20 11.90 -12.61 -1.24
N ILE A 21 11.82 -12.56 0.09
CA ILE A 21 11.02 -13.49 0.90
C ILE A 21 9.55 -13.45 0.49
N ILE A 22 8.97 -12.23 0.44
CA ILE A 22 7.55 -12.08 0.13
C ILE A 22 7.25 -12.46 -1.32
N ASN A 23 8.13 -12.13 -2.28
CA ASN A 23 7.99 -12.55 -3.67
C ASN A 23 8.05 -14.06 -3.83
N ASN A 24 9.02 -14.72 -3.22
CA ASN A 24 9.16 -16.18 -3.32
C ASN A 24 7.91 -16.88 -2.77
N THR A 25 7.49 -16.51 -1.54
CA THR A 25 6.30 -17.07 -0.92
C THR A 25 5.02 -16.76 -1.73
N GLY A 26 4.88 -15.53 -2.20
CA GLY A 26 3.72 -15.11 -2.99
C GLY A 26 3.65 -15.83 -4.34
N ASP A 27 4.78 -15.99 -5.01
CA ASP A 27 4.86 -16.72 -6.29
C ASP A 27 4.48 -18.19 -6.15
N GLU A 28 4.89 -18.86 -5.07
CA GLU A 28 4.47 -20.22 -4.77
C GLU A 28 2.96 -20.33 -4.61
N VAL A 29 2.38 -19.42 -3.82
CA VAL A 29 0.91 -19.40 -3.58
C VAL A 29 0.15 -19.08 -4.86
N LEU A 30 0.61 -18.10 -5.65
CA LEU A 30 -0.09 -17.66 -6.85
C LEU A 30 -0.02 -18.64 -8.01
N LYS A 31 1.06 -19.46 -8.10
CA LYS A 31 1.25 -20.48 -9.14
C LYS A 31 0.49 -21.77 -8.89
N ASP A 32 0.15 -22.08 -7.65
CA ASP A 32 -0.58 -23.28 -7.26
C ASP A 32 -2.05 -22.95 -6.98
N ASP A 33 -2.97 -23.52 -7.76
CA ASP A 33 -4.40 -23.25 -7.61
C ASP A 33 -4.97 -23.76 -6.29
N GLY A 34 -4.41 -24.82 -5.72
CA GLY A 34 -4.80 -25.34 -4.40
C GLY A 34 -4.40 -24.38 -3.28
N LEU A 35 -3.15 -23.90 -3.34
CA LEU A 35 -2.66 -22.89 -2.39
C LEU A 35 -3.38 -21.56 -2.56
N SER A 36 -3.61 -21.10 -3.80
CA SER A 36 -4.37 -19.88 -4.07
C SER A 36 -5.77 -19.93 -3.45
N LYS A 37 -6.49 -21.07 -3.57
CA LYS A 37 -7.79 -21.25 -2.92
C LYS A 37 -7.69 -21.31 -1.40
N LYS A 38 -6.69 -21.98 -0.87
CA LYS A 38 -6.47 -22.09 0.58
C LYS A 38 -6.20 -20.75 1.24
N TYR A 39 -5.47 -19.89 0.56
CA TYR A 39 -5.05 -18.56 1.06
C TYR A 39 -5.84 -17.40 0.45
N ASP A 40 -6.96 -17.70 -0.23
CA ASP A 40 -7.81 -16.67 -0.83
C ASP A 40 -8.27 -15.66 0.23
N PHE A 41 -8.13 -14.38 -0.10
CA PHE A 41 -8.48 -13.25 0.74
C PHE A 41 -9.50 -12.30 0.08
N SER A 42 -9.92 -12.59 -1.13
CA SER A 42 -10.74 -11.73 -2.00
C SER A 42 -12.08 -11.33 -1.40
N ASP A 43 -12.72 -12.20 -0.62
CA ASP A 43 -14.00 -11.91 0.06
C ASP A 43 -13.92 -10.74 1.06
N ASN A 44 -12.73 -10.35 1.46
CA ASN A 44 -12.50 -9.27 2.42
C ASN A 44 -12.23 -7.91 1.77
N LEU A 45 -12.13 -7.86 0.45
CA LEU A 45 -11.63 -6.72 -0.29
C LEU A 45 -12.64 -6.22 -1.34
N VAL A 46 -12.38 -5.03 -1.87
CA VAL A 46 -13.20 -4.40 -2.89
C VAL A 46 -12.35 -4.17 -4.13
N GLY A 47 -12.94 -4.41 -5.31
CA GLY A 47 -12.25 -4.11 -6.56
C GLY A 47 -12.46 -5.19 -7.62
N LYS A 48 -11.79 -4.97 -8.75
CA LYS A 48 -11.63 -5.94 -9.83
C LYS A 48 -10.16 -6.28 -9.91
N VAL A 49 -9.76 -7.32 -9.18
CA VAL A 49 -8.38 -7.78 -9.07
C VAL A 49 -8.34 -9.28 -9.31
N HIS A 50 -7.31 -9.74 -10.01
CA HIS A 50 -7.20 -11.13 -10.45
C HIS A 50 -7.12 -12.12 -9.28
N LYS A 51 -6.20 -11.88 -8.35
CA LYS A 51 -6.03 -12.70 -7.15
C LYS A 51 -5.60 -11.84 -5.97
N GLU A 52 -6.16 -12.14 -4.83
CA GLU A 52 -5.81 -11.57 -3.53
C GLU A 52 -5.62 -12.70 -2.54
N VAL A 53 -4.40 -12.86 -2.05
CA VAL A 53 -4.03 -14.01 -1.21
C VAL A 53 -3.30 -13.59 0.06
N SER A 54 -3.63 -14.23 1.17
CA SER A 54 -2.85 -14.13 2.40
C SER A 54 -1.43 -14.68 2.18
N ILE A 55 -0.46 -14.18 2.92
CA ILE A 55 0.95 -14.55 2.74
C ILE A 55 1.38 -15.51 3.86
N PRO A 56 1.55 -16.81 3.58
CA PRO A 56 2.07 -17.77 4.55
C PRO A 56 3.62 -17.68 4.66
N VAL A 57 4.11 -16.56 5.21
CA VAL A 57 5.55 -16.38 5.42
C VAL A 57 6.13 -17.57 6.22
N PRO A 58 7.25 -18.19 5.78
CA PRO A 58 7.92 -19.26 6.50
C PRO A 58 8.25 -18.88 7.95
N ASP A 59 8.18 -19.84 8.88
CA ASP A 59 8.35 -19.55 10.31
C ASP A 59 9.70 -18.93 10.63
N GLU A 60 10.76 -19.36 9.94
CA GLU A 60 12.11 -18.80 10.06
C GLU A 60 12.23 -17.34 9.64
N ASP A 61 11.38 -16.87 8.73
CA ASP A 61 11.40 -15.50 8.21
C ASP A 61 10.37 -14.58 8.86
N LYS A 62 9.37 -15.14 9.58
CA LYS A 62 8.29 -14.34 10.20
C LYS A 62 8.81 -13.24 11.12
N GLY A 63 9.77 -13.57 11.97
CA GLY A 63 10.35 -12.61 12.91
C GLY A 63 10.97 -11.42 12.19
N TYR A 64 11.74 -11.69 11.14
CA TYR A 64 12.37 -10.66 10.33
C TYR A 64 11.33 -9.80 9.59
N CYS A 65 10.38 -10.42 8.91
CA CYS A 65 9.36 -9.69 8.15
C CYS A 65 8.48 -8.81 9.07
N LEU A 66 8.06 -9.33 10.23
CA LEU A 66 7.30 -8.57 11.21
C LEU A 66 8.10 -7.39 11.78
N SER A 67 9.39 -7.57 12.04
CA SER A 67 10.25 -6.49 12.54
C SER A 67 10.34 -5.34 11.53
N ILE A 68 10.52 -5.61 10.23
CA ILE A 68 10.54 -4.59 9.18
C ILE A 68 9.26 -3.76 9.19
N LEU A 69 8.09 -4.42 9.21
CA LEU A 69 6.79 -3.75 9.22
C LEU A 69 6.57 -2.93 10.50
N ARG A 70 6.91 -3.51 11.66
CA ARG A 70 6.80 -2.84 12.96
C ARG A 70 7.69 -1.61 13.05
N GLN A 71 8.93 -1.70 12.58
CA GLN A 71 9.86 -0.57 12.56
C GLN A 71 9.35 0.58 11.68
N ALA A 72 8.73 0.27 10.54
CA ALA A 72 8.09 1.30 9.70
C ALA A 72 6.96 2.00 10.47
N CYS A 73 6.07 1.25 11.13
CA CYS A 73 5.00 1.82 11.95
C CYS A 73 5.53 2.64 13.14
N VAL A 74 6.58 2.16 13.82
CA VAL A 74 7.23 2.91 14.93
C VAL A 74 7.81 4.24 14.43
N ARG A 75 8.49 4.23 13.28
CA ARG A 75 9.02 5.46 12.67
C ARG A 75 7.90 6.44 12.32
N TYR A 76 6.82 5.93 11.73
CA TYR A 76 5.63 6.73 11.43
C TYR A 76 5.05 7.37 12.68
N LEU A 77 4.80 6.60 13.74
CA LEU A 77 4.27 7.09 15.03
C LEU A 77 5.16 8.15 15.67
N ARG A 78 6.46 7.90 15.74
CA ARG A 78 7.41 8.89 16.28
C ARG A 78 7.32 10.21 15.54
N LYS A 79 7.20 10.15 14.21
CA LYS A 79 7.02 11.36 13.39
C LYS A 79 5.69 12.05 13.69
N MET A 80 4.61 11.30 13.87
CA MET A 80 3.30 11.87 14.23
C MET A 80 3.32 12.52 15.60
N ILE A 81 4.02 11.93 16.58
CA ILE A 81 4.22 12.53 17.92
C ILE A 81 4.99 13.84 17.79
N GLN A 82 6.11 13.86 17.08
CA GLN A 82 6.90 15.08 16.84
C GLN A 82 6.08 16.21 16.17
N LEU A 83 5.15 15.86 15.30
CA LEU A 83 4.27 16.81 14.63
C LEU A 83 3.03 17.21 15.46
N GLY A 84 2.87 16.70 16.67
CA GLY A 84 1.70 16.93 17.53
C GLY A 84 0.41 16.29 16.98
N ARG A 85 0.52 15.30 16.10
CA ARG A 85 -0.63 14.67 15.40
C ARG A 85 -1.05 13.32 15.97
N ALA A 86 -0.39 12.84 17.01
CA ALA A 86 -0.68 11.55 17.67
C ALA A 86 -1.22 11.72 19.10
N TYR A 87 -1.95 12.80 19.37
CA TYR A 87 -2.44 13.11 20.71
C TYR A 87 -3.33 12.02 21.33
N GLU A 88 -4.32 11.53 20.57
CA GLU A 88 -5.21 10.48 21.06
C GLU A 88 -4.49 9.14 21.27
N TRP A 89 -3.52 8.83 20.41
CA TRP A 89 -2.66 7.67 20.61
C TRP A 89 -1.82 7.82 21.89
N GLY A 90 -1.23 8.98 22.09
CA GLY A 90 -0.44 9.28 23.30
C GLY A 90 -1.26 9.12 24.57
N LYS A 91 -2.51 9.59 24.60
CA LYS A 91 -3.41 9.35 25.74
C LYS A 91 -3.68 7.87 25.97
N LYS A 92 -4.04 7.11 24.92
CA LYS A 92 -4.37 5.69 25.02
C LYS A 92 -3.17 4.83 25.42
N SER A 93 -1.97 5.21 25.00
CA SER A 93 -0.73 4.52 25.35
C SER A 93 -0.17 4.90 26.74
N GLY A 94 -0.81 5.86 27.43
CA GLY A 94 -0.30 6.39 28.69
C GLY A 94 1.03 7.13 28.55
N GLY A 95 1.28 7.72 27.38
CA GLY A 95 2.51 8.46 27.08
C GLY A 95 3.74 7.56 26.82
N LYS A 96 3.54 6.25 26.64
CA LYS A 96 4.64 5.34 26.32
C LYS A 96 5.23 5.62 24.94
N GLU A 97 6.55 5.51 24.84
CA GLU A 97 7.23 5.59 23.55
C GLU A 97 6.82 4.43 22.63
N PRO A 98 6.66 4.69 21.31
CA PRO A 98 6.39 3.64 20.36
C PRO A 98 7.53 2.61 20.31
N SER A 99 7.19 1.34 20.42
CA SER A 99 8.12 0.21 20.28
C SER A 99 7.50 -0.88 19.40
N GLU A 100 8.34 -1.75 18.85
CA GLU A 100 7.89 -2.88 18.03
C GLU A 100 6.93 -3.81 18.77
N GLU A 101 7.09 -3.96 20.08
CA GLU A 101 6.27 -4.81 20.95
C GLU A 101 4.80 -4.33 21.03
N ASN A 102 4.59 -3.04 20.79
CA ASN A 102 3.24 -2.43 20.83
C ASN A 102 2.57 -2.35 19.45
N ILE A 103 3.22 -2.90 18.42
CA ILE A 103 2.67 -2.93 17.05
C ILE A 103 2.28 -4.37 16.69
N TYR A 104 1.01 -4.55 16.34
CA TYR A 104 0.46 -5.83 15.95
C TYR A 104 0.03 -5.78 14.48
N LEU A 105 0.50 -6.75 13.69
CA LEU A 105 0.00 -6.96 12.34
C LEU A 105 -1.33 -7.72 12.44
N SER A 106 -2.42 -7.08 12.05
CA SER A 106 -3.74 -7.71 12.06
C SER A 106 -3.97 -8.55 10.81
N GLN A 107 -3.59 -8.03 9.64
CA GLN A 107 -3.79 -8.67 8.34
C GLN A 107 -2.69 -8.27 7.37
N SER A 108 -2.33 -9.20 6.47
CA SER A 108 -1.48 -8.92 5.32
C SER A 108 -1.86 -9.84 4.16
N TRP A 109 -1.87 -9.28 2.96
CA TRP A 109 -2.20 -10.01 1.74
C TRP A 109 -1.42 -9.44 0.55
N ILE A 110 -1.29 -10.23 -0.50
CA ILE A 110 -0.80 -9.80 -1.79
C ILE A 110 -1.99 -9.50 -2.68
N VAL A 111 -1.91 -8.36 -3.35
CA VAL A 111 -2.82 -7.97 -4.44
C VAL A 111 -2.09 -8.24 -5.74
N SER A 112 -2.54 -9.25 -6.51
CA SER A 112 -2.02 -9.56 -7.83
C SER A 112 -2.91 -8.92 -8.88
N GLN A 113 -2.60 -7.68 -9.23
CA GLN A 113 -3.35 -6.87 -10.18
C GLN A 113 -2.82 -7.05 -11.61
N TYR A 114 -3.70 -7.34 -12.54
CA TYR A 114 -3.40 -7.38 -13.98
C TYR A 114 -3.81 -6.07 -14.68
N LYS A 115 -3.42 -5.94 -15.95
CA LYS A 115 -3.83 -4.80 -16.78
C LYS A 115 -5.34 -4.61 -16.76
N HIS A 116 -5.81 -3.36 -16.73
CA HIS A 116 -7.23 -2.96 -16.67
C HIS A 116 -7.96 -3.31 -15.37
N GLU A 117 -7.32 -3.93 -14.41
CA GLU A 117 -7.86 -4.14 -13.07
C GLU A 117 -7.61 -2.92 -12.18
N TYR A 118 -8.46 -2.70 -11.20
CA TYR A 118 -8.38 -1.54 -10.33
C TYR A 118 -8.88 -1.85 -8.93
N ASN A 119 -8.42 -1.09 -7.98
CA ASN A 119 -8.94 -1.11 -6.62
C ASN A 119 -9.66 0.22 -6.35
N PRO A 120 -11.00 0.22 -6.17
CA PRO A 120 -11.78 1.43 -5.97
C PRO A 120 -11.44 2.12 -4.65
N VAL A 121 -11.99 3.31 -4.45
CA VAL A 121 -11.80 4.07 -3.21
C VAL A 121 -12.28 3.28 -2.00
N HIS A 122 -11.37 3.04 -1.05
CA HIS A 122 -11.64 2.29 0.17
C HIS A 122 -10.80 2.79 1.35
N THR A 123 -11.01 2.21 2.51
CA THR A 123 -10.26 2.40 3.75
C THR A 123 -10.05 1.04 4.42
N HIS A 124 -9.24 1.00 5.47
CA HIS A 124 -8.96 -0.24 6.21
C HIS A 124 -9.35 -0.13 7.68
N SER A 125 -9.40 -1.27 8.37
CA SER A 125 -9.50 -1.36 9.83
C SER A 125 -8.13 -1.14 10.49
N GLY A 126 -8.09 -1.06 11.82
CA GLY A 126 -6.85 -0.88 12.59
C GLY A 126 -6.50 0.58 12.86
N ASN A 127 -5.23 0.89 13.01
CA ASN A 127 -4.71 2.25 13.23
C ASN A 127 -3.89 2.76 12.03
N PHE A 128 -3.14 1.87 11.42
CA PHE A 128 -2.30 2.12 10.26
C PHE A 128 -2.66 1.15 9.15
N SER A 129 -2.40 1.57 7.95
CA SER A 129 -2.33 0.73 6.77
C SER A 129 -1.04 1.02 6.02
N GLY A 130 -0.66 0.12 5.13
CA GLY A 130 0.49 0.33 4.28
C GLY A 130 0.39 -0.49 3.00
N VAL A 131 1.10 -0.05 2.00
CA VAL A 131 1.29 -0.77 0.74
C VAL A 131 2.78 -0.90 0.45
N ILE A 132 3.19 -2.05 -0.06
CA ILE A 132 4.56 -2.32 -0.49
C ILE A 132 4.51 -2.87 -1.90
N TYR A 133 5.22 -2.22 -2.82
CA TYR A 133 5.28 -2.65 -4.20
C TYR A 133 6.37 -3.71 -4.37
N LEU A 134 5.95 -4.93 -4.65
CA LEU A 134 6.83 -6.10 -4.76
C LEU A 134 7.33 -6.31 -6.19
N LYS A 135 6.44 -6.10 -7.17
CA LYS A 135 6.70 -6.24 -8.61
C LYS A 135 5.95 -5.18 -9.38
N ILE A 136 6.56 -4.69 -10.43
CA ILE A 136 5.97 -3.71 -11.34
C ILE A 136 6.34 -4.14 -12.75
N PRO A 137 5.40 -4.16 -13.71
CA PRO A 137 5.75 -4.44 -15.10
C PRO A 137 6.74 -3.42 -15.67
N ASP A 138 7.78 -3.90 -16.38
CA ASP A 138 8.83 -3.05 -16.96
C ASP A 138 8.28 -2.04 -17.97
N ASP A 139 7.18 -2.38 -18.62
CA ASP A 139 6.51 -1.60 -19.65
C ASP A 139 5.29 -0.83 -19.12
N MET A 140 5.11 -0.76 -17.80
CA MET A 140 4.10 0.07 -17.18
C MET A 140 4.47 1.55 -17.37
N GLU A 141 3.97 2.13 -18.44
CA GLU A 141 4.13 3.55 -18.70
C GLU A 141 2.96 4.36 -18.16
N ASN A 142 3.22 5.61 -17.84
CA ASN A 142 2.17 6.62 -17.66
C ASN A 142 1.58 6.94 -19.04
N HIS A 143 0.77 6.03 -19.59
CA HIS A 143 0.11 6.30 -20.84
C HIS A 143 -1.08 7.22 -20.62
N PHE A 144 -1.05 8.29 -21.35
CA PHE A 144 -2.22 9.05 -21.69
C PHE A 144 -3.11 8.13 -22.54
N ILE A 145 -4.21 7.67 -21.97
CA ILE A 145 -5.15 6.87 -22.76
C ILE A 145 -6.01 7.85 -23.53
N GLU A 146 -5.71 8.01 -24.81
CA GLU A 146 -6.48 8.89 -25.70
C GLU A 146 -7.99 8.60 -25.64
N GLU A 147 -8.35 7.34 -25.45
CA GLU A 147 -9.74 6.90 -25.39
C GLU A 147 -10.50 7.38 -24.13
N THR A 148 -9.83 7.63 -23.02
CA THR A 148 -10.49 8.03 -21.77
C THR A 148 -10.66 9.53 -21.62
N LYS A 149 -10.05 10.35 -22.49
CA LYS A 149 -10.03 11.82 -22.39
C LYS A 149 -9.56 12.30 -21.00
N ASP A 150 -8.77 11.48 -20.33
CA ASP A 150 -8.25 11.83 -19.00
C ASP A 150 -7.15 12.88 -19.14
N HIS A 151 -7.31 14.00 -18.44
CA HIS A 151 -6.33 15.09 -18.43
C HIS A 151 -5.14 14.80 -17.51
N TYR A 152 -5.22 13.73 -16.70
CA TYR A 152 -4.19 13.35 -15.74
C TYR A 152 -3.82 11.89 -15.94
N PRO A 153 -2.61 11.58 -16.45
CA PRO A 153 -2.17 10.20 -16.58
C PRO A 153 -2.00 9.58 -15.20
N ALA A 154 -2.94 8.72 -14.81
CA ALA A 154 -2.98 8.06 -13.51
C ALA A 154 -2.71 6.56 -13.60
N SER A 155 -2.31 6.04 -14.77
CA SER A 155 -2.08 4.61 -15.00
C SER A 155 -1.19 3.98 -13.92
N GLY A 156 -1.75 3.00 -13.19
CA GLY A 156 -1.06 2.27 -12.13
C GLY A 156 -0.71 3.08 -10.88
N LEU A 157 -1.12 4.34 -10.78
CA LEU A 157 -0.86 5.16 -9.59
C LEU A 157 -1.77 4.77 -8.44
N ILE A 158 -1.26 4.90 -7.22
CA ILE A 158 -2.09 4.97 -6.02
C ILE A 158 -2.45 6.43 -5.74
N GLU A 159 -3.74 6.69 -5.56
CA GLU A 159 -4.25 8.00 -5.17
C GLU A 159 -4.77 7.96 -3.74
N PHE A 160 -4.38 8.94 -2.96
CA PHE A 160 -4.94 9.23 -1.65
C PHE A 160 -5.80 10.47 -1.73
N SER A 161 -6.99 10.45 -1.11
CA SER A 161 -7.91 11.58 -1.10
C SER A 161 -8.35 11.98 0.29
N HIS A 162 -8.42 13.29 0.56
CA HIS A 162 -8.85 13.82 1.86
C HIS A 162 -9.48 15.21 1.75
N GLY A 163 -10.67 15.33 2.27
CA GLY A 163 -11.44 16.58 2.27
C GLY A 163 -12.13 16.82 0.93
N GLU A 164 -12.39 18.10 0.65
CA GLU A 164 -13.08 18.56 -0.55
C GLU A 164 -12.13 19.37 -1.43
N LYS A 165 -12.33 19.27 -2.73
CA LYS A 165 -11.61 20.11 -3.70
C LYS A 165 -12.03 21.57 -3.50
N GLN A 166 -11.05 22.43 -3.30
CA GLN A 166 -11.25 23.86 -3.11
C GLN A 166 -10.12 24.63 -3.77
N ASP A 167 -10.32 25.91 -4.02
CA ASP A 167 -9.25 26.78 -4.50
C ASP A 167 -8.09 26.80 -3.51
N PHE A 168 -6.88 26.80 -4.04
CA PHE A 168 -5.60 26.85 -3.31
C PHE A 168 -5.32 25.63 -2.41
N LYS A 169 -6.09 24.52 -2.57
CA LYS A 169 -5.92 23.28 -1.82
C LYS A 169 -5.96 22.08 -2.75
N SER A 170 -4.99 21.17 -2.59
CA SER A 170 -5.10 19.83 -3.16
C SER A 170 -5.85 18.92 -2.19
N ASP A 171 -6.82 18.18 -2.67
CA ASP A 171 -7.57 17.14 -1.97
C ASP A 171 -7.07 15.73 -2.29
N THR A 172 -6.16 15.62 -3.25
CA THR A 172 -5.55 14.35 -3.68
C THR A 172 -4.03 14.40 -3.66
N LEU A 173 -3.42 13.23 -3.48
CA LEU A 173 -1.98 13.00 -3.60
C LEU A 173 -1.76 11.66 -4.25
N MET A 174 -0.96 11.62 -5.32
CA MET A 174 -0.67 10.39 -6.06
C MET A 174 0.79 9.98 -5.92
N PHE A 175 1.04 8.68 -5.89
CA PHE A 175 2.38 8.11 -5.95
C PHE A 175 2.49 7.18 -7.15
N LYS A 176 3.62 7.32 -7.86
CA LYS A 176 4.01 6.35 -8.87
C LYS A 176 4.68 5.17 -8.17
N PRO A 177 4.22 3.93 -8.40
CA PRO A 177 4.82 2.78 -7.76
C PRO A 177 6.26 2.54 -8.26
N THR A 178 7.14 2.17 -7.32
CA THR A 178 8.48 1.64 -7.60
C THR A 178 8.72 0.40 -6.76
N VAL A 179 9.45 -0.60 -7.29
CA VAL A 179 9.73 -1.83 -6.54
C VAL A 179 10.46 -1.48 -5.24
N GLY A 180 10.00 -2.05 -4.13
CA GLY A 180 10.52 -1.76 -2.79
C GLY A 180 9.91 -0.56 -2.10
N GLN A 181 9.21 0.32 -2.82
CA GLN A 181 8.52 1.45 -2.19
C GLN A 181 7.50 0.97 -1.16
N MET A 182 7.58 1.52 0.04
CA MET A 182 6.67 1.26 1.14
C MET A 182 6.01 2.56 1.57
N LEU A 183 4.68 2.60 1.53
CA LEU A 183 3.88 3.72 2.02
C LEU A 183 3.19 3.29 3.32
N VAL A 184 3.25 4.13 4.36
CA VAL A 184 2.53 3.93 5.64
C VAL A 184 1.65 5.14 5.88
N PHE A 185 0.38 4.91 6.19
CA PHE A 185 -0.64 5.94 6.32
C PHE A 185 -1.72 5.57 7.34
N PRO A 186 -2.56 6.53 7.79
CA PRO A 186 -3.68 6.23 8.69
C PRO A 186 -4.70 5.33 7.98
N ASN A 187 -5.22 4.33 8.67
CA ASN A 187 -6.19 3.37 8.15
C ASN A 187 -7.45 4.01 7.53
N TRP A 188 -7.88 5.15 8.07
CA TRP A 188 -9.07 5.88 7.60
C TRP A 188 -8.83 6.70 6.33
N LEU A 189 -7.58 6.86 5.87
CA LEU A 189 -7.27 7.65 4.69
C LEU A 189 -7.76 6.92 3.44
N LYS A 190 -8.69 7.56 2.74
CA LYS A 190 -9.25 7.03 1.49
C LYS A 190 -8.17 6.93 0.43
N HIS A 191 -8.13 5.80 -0.24
CA HIS A 191 -7.21 5.58 -1.35
C HIS A 191 -7.80 4.64 -2.39
N SER A 192 -7.26 4.72 -3.61
CA SER A 192 -7.60 3.88 -4.74
C SER A 192 -6.35 3.57 -5.56
N VAL A 193 -6.38 2.48 -6.30
CA VAL A 193 -5.31 2.14 -7.25
C VAL A 193 -5.92 2.13 -8.65
N TYR A 194 -5.38 2.96 -9.52
CA TYR A 194 -5.82 3.06 -10.91
C TYR A 194 -5.41 1.83 -11.71
N PRO A 195 -6.18 1.47 -12.72
CA PRO A 195 -5.78 0.45 -13.66
C PRO A 195 -4.48 0.87 -14.36
N PHE A 196 -3.64 -0.11 -14.64
CA PHE A 196 -2.45 0.14 -15.43
C PHE A 196 -2.58 -0.45 -16.83
N TYR A 197 -1.79 0.09 -17.73
CA TYR A 197 -1.71 -0.31 -19.12
C TYR A 197 -0.25 -0.64 -19.43
N VAL A 198 -0.06 -1.58 -20.33
CA VAL A 198 1.25 -1.98 -20.81
C VAL A 198 1.29 -1.75 -22.32
N LYS A 199 2.44 -1.32 -22.85
CA LYS A 199 2.61 -1.20 -24.30
C LYS A 199 2.37 -2.57 -24.95
N VAL A 200 1.44 -2.64 -25.87
CA VAL A 200 1.35 -3.75 -26.80
C VAL A 200 2.53 -3.58 -27.76
N LYS A 201 3.52 -4.46 -27.72
CA LYS A 201 4.53 -4.51 -28.77
C LYS A 201 3.80 -4.87 -30.06
N GLU A 202 3.84 -3.95 -31.04
CA GLU A 202 3.31 -4.26 -32.38
C GLU A 202 3.99 -5.54 -32.87
N GLY A 203 3.21 -6.60 -33.05
CA GLY A 203 3.67 -7.86 -33.64
C GLY A 203 3.57 -9.13 -32.78
N GLN A 204 2.80 -9.13 -31.67
CA GLN A 204 2.44 -10.36 -30.95
C GLN A 204 0.94 -10.55 -30.88
#